data_06433315c5ae397116cec7600d4866d4
#
_entry.id   06433315c5ae397116cec7600d4866d4
#
_cell.length_a   1.000
_cell.length_b   1.000
_cell.length_c   1.000
_cell.angle_alpha   90.00
_cell.angle_beta   90.00
_cell.angle_gamma   90.00
#
_symmetry.space_group_name_H-M   'P 1'
#
loop_
_entity.id
_entity.type
_entity.pdbx_description
1 polymer ?
#
loop_
_entity_poly.entity_id
_entity_poly.type
_entity_poly.pdbx_seq_one_letter_code
_entity_poly.pdbx_strand_id
1 'polypeptide(L)'
;IPIVGEIPARKDSEGDDAIVVSDSRNDRISEAFRMLRVDLNFIAKEARVLMFTSTLSGEGKSFVSRNLAVALAISGKKVILLDTDLRKHTQSKLAGVNRKEGLSTYLSGLNSNPDTLITVGAFHPQVDTIFAGIIPPNPAELLMNERFDQLIDELKKRYDYIILDNVPALVVADAAIVSRVTDLTIYVIRDGVLDRRYLPELERLHQDGKFKNMCIVLNDSQVEKKKYGYGYGQGYGYGYGHVNGYYSEKE
;
A
#
# COMPACT_ATOMS: atom_id res chain seq x y z
N ILE A 1 15.91 1.34 -8.86
CA ILE A 1 14.70 1.72 -8.09
C ILE A 1 15.07 1.73 -6.61
N PRO A 2 14.82 2.82 -5.84
CA PRO A 2 15.14 2.86 -4.43
C PRO A 2 14.25 1.89 -3.62
N ILE A 3 14.87 1.18 -2.67
CA ILE A 3 14.17 0.40 -1.64
C ILE A 3 13.99 1.32 -0.43
N VAL A 4 12.73 1.56 -0.05
CA VAL A 4 12.37 2.56 0.97
C VAL A 4 11.84 1.94 2.26
N GLY A 5 11.69 0.63 2.29
CA GLY A 5 11.21 -0.07 3.48
C GLY A 5 11.36 -1.57 3.35
N GLU A 6 11.51 -2.20 4.49
CA GLU A 6 11.60 -3.64 4.62
C GLU A 6 10.69 -4.09 5.76
N ILE A 7 9.64 -4.84 5.43
CA ILE A 7 8.67 -5.37 6.39
C ILE A 7 9.06 -6.80 6.70
N PRO A 8 9.43 -7.11 7.95
CA PRO A 8 9.87 -8.45 8.32
C PRO A 8 8.75 -9.48 8.24
N ALA A 9 9.12 -10.74 8.00
CA ALA A 9 8.20 -11.86 8.01
C ALA A 9 7.49 -11.98 9.35
N ARG A 10 6.20 -12.32 9.28
CA ARG A 10 5.36 -12.57 10.45
C ARG A 10 5.59 -13.98 10.99
N LYS A 11 5.35 -14.16 12.29
CA LYS A 11 5.18 -15.50 12.87
C LYS A 11 3.82 -16.05 12.43
N ASP A 12 3.73 -17.32 12.11
CA ASP A 12 2.59 -17.99 11.43
C ASP A 12 1.20 -17.90 12.11
N SER A 13 1.06 -17.20 13.22
CA SER A 13 -0.19 -17.13 14.01
C SER A 13 -1.14 -15.97 13.64
N GLU A 14 -0.70 -15.01 12.83
CA GLU A 14 -1.53 -13.88 12.41
C GLU A 14 -1.87 -14.01 10.92
N GLY A 15 -3.15 -14.08 10.55
CA GLY A 15 -3.60 -14.18 9.17
C GLY A 15 -3.07 -13.05 8.28
N ASP A 16 -2.98 -13.28 6.97
CA ASP A 16 -2.47 -12.30 5.98
C ASP A 16 -3.22 -10.95 5.99
N ASP A 17 -4.32 -10.88 6.72
CA ASP A 17 -5.28 -9.80 6.72
C ASP A 17 -5.23 -8.90 7.96
N ALA A 18 -4.35 -9.20 8.93
CA ALA A 18 -4.32 -8.50 10.21
C ALA A 18 -3.82 -7.05 10.08
N ILE A 19 -4.43 -6.15 10.84
CA ILE A 19 -3.82 -4.87 11.20
C ILE A 19 -2.83 -5.15 12.33
N VAL A 20 -1.55 -4.99 12.03
CA VAL A 20 -0.46 -5.27 12.97
C VAL A 20 0.07 -4.02 13.65
N VAL A 21 -0.20 -2.85 13.08
CA VAL A 21 0.22 -1.56 13.63
C VAL A 21 -0.79 -1.07 14.65
N SER A 22 -0.33 -0.73 15.86
CA SER A 22 -1.13 -0.07 16.89
C SER A 22 -0.23 0.80 17.79
N ASP A 23 -0.84 1.73 18.55
CA ASP A 23 -0.12 2.59 19.50
C ASP A 23 0.57 1.79 20.61
N SER A 24 -0.01 0.66 21.01
CA SER A 24 0.47 -0.16 22.12
C SER A 24 1.47 -1.25 21.72
N ARG A 25 1.62 -1.53 20.44
CA ARG A 25 2.55 -2.58 19.95
C ARG A 25 3.93 -2.02 19.66
N ASN A 26 4.93 -2.59 20.32
CA ASN A 26 6.36 -2.31 20.10
C ASN A 26 7.07 -3.55 19.52
N ASP A 27 6.41 -4.23 18.58
CA ASP A 27 7.04 -5.34 17.86
C ASP A 27 7.79 -4.84 16.61
N ARG A 28 8.60 -5.73 16.05
CA ARG A 28 9.47 -5.41 14.89
C ARG A 28 8.68 -4.98 13.65
N ILE A 29 7.48 -5.52 13.46
CA ILE A 29 6.66 -5.21 12.28
C ILE A 29 6.03 -3.83 12.44
N SER A 30 5.46 -3.52 13.60
CA SER A 30 4.93 -2.18 13.91
C SER A 30 6.01 -1.12 13.74
N GLU A 31 7.25 -1.41 14.19
CA GLU A 31 8.36 -0.48 14.03
C GLU A 31 8.78 -0.32 12.56
N ALA A 32 8.77 -1.38 11.77
CA ALA A 32 9.06 -1.30 10.35
C ALA A 32 8.06 -0.37 9.61
N PHE A 33 6.78 -0.40 9.97
CA PHE A 33 5.79 0.55 9.41
C PHE A 33 5.99 1.98 9.91
N ARG A 34 6.43 2.19 11.15
CA ARG A 34 6.80 3.53 11.66
C ARG A 34 8.00 4.10 10.89
N MET A 35 9.02 3.27 10.66
CA MET A 35 10.18 3.62 9.85
C MET A 35 9.77 3.94 8.41
N LEU A 36 9.00 3.07 7.75
CA LEU A 36 8.50 3.31 6.40
C LEU A 36 7.77 4.65 6.28
N ARG A 37 6.92 4.99 7.24
CA ARG A 37 6.24 6.29 7.29
C ARG A 37 7.25 7.46 7.34
N VAL A 38 8.31 7.33 8.14
CA VAL A 38 9.35 8.37 8.26
C VAL A 38 10.10 8.52 6.95
N ASP A 39 10.53 7.41 6.35
CA ASP A 39 11.30 7.38 5.11
C ASP A 39 10.50 7.97 3.93
N LEU A 40 9.21 7.68 3.86
CA LEU A 40 8.32 8.27 2.84
C LEU A 40 8.24 9.80 2.96
N ASN A 41 8.22 10.35 4.17
CA ASN A 41 8.25 11.80 4.38
C ASN A 41 9.56 12.45 3.88
N PHE A 42 10.69 11.72 3.91
CA PHE A 42 11.95 12.24 3.38
C PHE A 42 12.03 12.14 1.86
N ILE A 43 11.53 11.05 1.28
CA ILE A 43 11.68 10.74 -0.14
C ILE A 43 10.65 11.52 -0.97
N ALA A 44 9.45 11.69 -0.45
CA ALA A 44 8.32 12.26 -1.17
C ALA A 44 7.47 13.17 -0.27
N LYS A 45 8.08 14.22 0.28
CA LYS A 45 7.46 15.15 1.26
C LYS A 45 6.12 15.72 0.80
N GLU A 46 5.98 15.97 -0.50
CA GLU A 46 4.76 16.57 -1.08
C GLU A 46 3.77 15.50 -1.59
N ALA A 47 4.12 14.22 -1.52
CA ALA A 47 3.24 13.17 -2.01
C ALA A 47 2.07 12.96 -1.06
N ARG A 48 0.87 13.04 -1.60
CA ARG A 48 -0.40 12.85 -0.90
C ARG A 48 -1.18 11.65 -1.40
N VAL A 49 -1.02 11.29 -2.68
CA VAL A 49 -1.67 10.14 -3.30
C VAL A 49 -0.65 9.04 -3.49
N LEU A 50 -0.74 8.01 -2.66
CA LEU A 50 0.18 6.88 -2.62
C LEU A 50 -0.49 5.65 -3.24
N MET A 51 0.03 5.16 -4.37
CA MET A 51 -0.48 3.95 -5.01
C MET A 51 0.36 2.74 -4.61
N PHE A 52 -0.30 1.65 -4.23
CA PHE A 52 0.32 0.36 -3.97
C PHE A 52 0.05 -0.59 -5.11
N THR A 53 1.09 -1.15 -5.68
CA THR A 53 1.03 -2.20 -6.69
C THR A 53 2.08 -3.26 -6.44
N SER A 54 2.10 -4.32 -7.23
CA SER A 54 3.06 -5.42 -7.14
C SER A 54 3.24 -6.07 -8.52
N THR A 55 4.16 -7.02 -8.64
CA THR A 55 4.32 -7.80 -9.89
C THR A 55 3.14 -8.75 -10.10
N LEU A 56 2.84 -9.53 -9.06
CA LEU A 56 1.82 -10.58 -9.08
C LEU A 56 0.87 -10.44 -7.88
N SER A 57 -0.20 -11.22 -7.90
CA SER A 57 -1.11 -11.34 -6.76
C SER A 57 -0.42 -12.10 -5.61
N GLY A 58 -0.70 -11.71 -4.35
CA GLY A 58 -0.15 -12.42 -3.18
C GLY A 58 1.17 -11.85 -2.64
N GLU A 59 1.69 -10.75 -3.20
CA GLU A 59 2.93 -10.11 -2.70
C GLU A 59 2.70 -9.20 -1.48
N GLY A 60 1.44 -9.06 -1.02
CA GLY A 60 1.12 -8.35 0.23
C GLY A 60 0.84 -6.85 0.06
N LYS A 61 0.58 -6.35 -1.16
CA LYS A 61 0.25 -4.94 -1.39
C LYS A 61 -0.88 -4.43 -0.49
N SER A 62 -1.99 -5.20 -0.39
CA SER A 62 -3.15 -4.83 0.44
C SER A 62 -2.85 -4.88 1.95
N PHE A 63 -1.93 -5.73 2.39
CA PHE A 63 -1.43 -5.75 3.76
C PHE A 63 -0.58 -4.51 4.05
N VAL A 64 0.36 -4.19 3.16
CA VAL A 64 1.27 -3.05 3.34
C VAL A 64 0.50 -1.74 3.27
N SER A 65 -0.44 -1.57 2.31
CA SER A 65 -1.24 -0.36 2.14
C SER A 65 -2.10 -0.05 3.38
N ARG A 66 -2.80 -1.06 3.93
CA ARG A 66 -3.63 -0.90 5.15
C ARG A 66 -2.81 -0.56 6.39
N ASN A 67 -1.72 -1.28 6.61
CA ASN A 67 -0.90 -1.05 7.80
C ASN A 67 -0.17 0.28 7.73
N LEU A 68 0.27 0.74 6.55
CA LEU A 68 0.79 2.09 6.39
C LEU A 68 -0.30 3.15 6.62
N ALA A 69 -1.53 2.92 6.14
CA ALA A 69 -2.65 3.81 6.41
C ALA A 69 -2.86 4.01 7.91
N VAL A 70 -2.84 2.92 8.68
CA VAL A 70 -2.94 2.97 10.15
C VAL A 70 -1.75 3.68 10.76
N ALA A 71 -0.51 3.40 10.31
CA ALA A 71 0.69 4.06 10.83
C ALA A 71 0.69 5.58 10.61
N LEU A 72 0.14 6.03 9.48
CA LEU A 72 -0.05 7.45 9.18
C LEU A 72 -1.16 8.06 10.06
N ALA A 73 -2.29 7.37 10.20
CA ALA A 73 -3.43 7.84 11.00
C ALA A 73 -3.08 7.99 12.49
N ILE A 74 -2.38 7.02 13.07
CA ILE A 74 -1.86 7.07 14.45
C ILE A 74 -0.94 8.29 14.65
N SER A 75 -0.21 8.74 13.62
CA SER A 75 0.59 9.97 13.70
C SER A 75 -0.20 11.27 13.58
N GLY A 76 -1.52 11.21 13.63
CA GLY A 76 -2.42 12.36 13.57
C GLY A 76 -2.77 12.83 12.15
N LYS A 77 -2.47 12.06 11.12
CA LYS A 77 -2.83 12.36 9.73
C LYS A 77 -4.26 11.89 9.42
N LYS A 78 -4.97 12.68 8.62
CA LYS A 78 -6.25 12.27 8.04
C LYS A 78 -5.98 11.37 6.84
N VAL A 79 -6.38 10.11 6.90
CA VAL A 79 -6.07 9.09 5.90
C VAL A 79 -7.32 8.44 5.36
N ILE A 80 -7.37 8.28 4.05
CA ILE A 80 -8.39 7.48 3.37
C ILE A 80 -7.74 6.40 2.50
N LEU A 81 -8.26 5.17 2.59
CA LEU A 81 -7.88 4.04 1.78
C LEU A 81 -8.93 3.79 0.70
N LEU A 82 -8.54 3.72 -0.56
CA LEU A 82 -9.39 3.38 -1.69
C LEU A 82 -9.01 2.01 -2.23
N ASP A 83 -10.00 1.12 -2.35
CA ASP A 83 -9.86 -0.14 -3.09
C ASP A 83 -10.08 0.14 -4.58
N THR A 84 -8.99 0.26 -5.33
CA THR A 84 -9.00 0.48 -6.79
C THR A 84 -8.91 -0.83 -7.58
N ASP A 85 -8.84 -2.00 -6.91
CA ASP A 85 -9.00 -3.32 -7.54
C ASP A 85 -10.50 -3.60 -7.78
N LEU A 86 -11.06 -3.02 -8.82
CA LEU A 86 -12.46 -3.21 -9.20
C LEU A 86 -12.78 -4.64 -9.70
N ARG A 87 -11.78 -5.55 -9.70
CA ARG A 87 -11.90 -6.92 -10.23
C ARG A 87 -12.09 -7.98 -9.14
N LYS A 88 -11.55 -7.75 -7.92
CA LYS A 88 -11.47 -8.82 -6.89
C LYS A 88 -12.16 -8.56 -5.57
N HIS A 89 -12.58 -7.32 -5.24
CA HIS A 89 -13.19 -6.98 -3.96
C HIS A 89 -12.36 -7.42 -2.73
N THR A 90 -11.05 -7.33 -2.82
CA THR A 90 -10.15 -7.84 -1.78
C THR A 90 -10.39 -7.11 -0.47
N GLN A 91 -10.43 -5.80 -0.46
CA GLN A 91 -10.57 -4.99 0.76
C GLN A 91 -11.93 -5.18 1.44
N SER A 92 -13.03 -5.29 0.70
CA SER A 92 -14.35 -5.50 1.28
C SER A 92 -14.50 -6.87 1.95
N LYS A 93 -13.91 -7.92 1.36
CA LYS A 93 -13.86 -9.25 1.98
C LYS A 93 -13.09 -9.23 3.29
N LEU A 94 -11.95 -8.56 3.33
CA LEU A 94 -11.08 -8.45 4.50
C LEU A 94 -11.76 -7.65 5.64
N ALA A 95 -12.53 -6.62 5.28
CA ALA A 95 -13.31 -5.85 6.25
C ALA A 95 -14.60 -6.56 6.73
N GLY A 96 -14.96 -7.71 6.15
CA GLY A 96 -16.23 -8.38 6.40
C GLY A 96 -17.46 -7.56 5.94
N VAL A 97 -17.25 -6.63 4.99
CA VAL A 97 -18.28 -5.69 4.54
C VAL A 97 -18.79 -6.11 3.16
N ASN A 98 -20.09 -6.34 3.07
CA ASN A 98 -20.75 -6.58 1.77
C ASN A 98 -21.46 -5.30 1.32
N ARG A 99 -20.72 -4.38 0.68
CA ARG A 99 -21.29 -3.16 0.11
C ARG A 99 -21.47 -3.30 -1.40
N LYS A 100 -22.67 -3.04 -1.86
CA LYS A 100 -22.99 -2.91 -3.30
C LYS A 100 -22.53 -1.56 -3.84
N GLU A 101 -22.59 -0.51 -3.01
CA GLU A 101 -22.12 0.83 -3.36
C GLU A 101 -20.63 0.96 -3.04
N GLY A 102 -19.90 1.60 -3.93
CA GLY A 102 -18.47 1.84 -3.80
C GLY A 102 -17.91 2.61 -4.98
N LEU A 103 -16.62 2.54 -5.18
CA LEU A 103 -15.92 3.28 -6.23
C LEU A 103 -16.51 3.03 -7.62
N SER A 104 -16.82 1.77 -7.97
CA SER A 104 -17.39 1.41 -9.28
C SER A 104 -18.74 2.07 -9.55
N THR A 105 -19.63 2.15 -8.55
CA THR A 105 -20.95 2.78 -8.69
C THR A 105 -20.85 4.29 -8.82
N TYR A 106 -19.87 4.91 -8.18
CA TYR A 106 -19.59 6.33 -8.36
C TYR A 106 -19.02 6.62 -9.75
N LEU A 107 -18.02 5.87 -10.17
CA LEU A 107 -17.38 6.07 -11.47
C LEU A 107 -18.34 5.83 -12.65
N SER A 108 -19.28 4.90 -12.52
CA SER A 108 -20.32 4.66 -13.53
C SER A 108 -21.46 5.70 -13.54
N GLY A 109 -21.48 6.62 -12.58
CA GLY A 109 -22.53 7.63 -12.46
C GLY A 109 -23.82 7.15 -11.78
N LEU A 110 -23.87 5.90 -11.32
CA LEU A 110 -25.02 5.38 -10.56
C LEU A 110 -25.15 6.03 -9.18
N ASN A 111 -24.03 6.48 -8.62
CA ASN A 111 -23.97 7.28 -7.41
C ASN A 111 -23.23 8.60 -7.72
N SER A 112 -23.76 9.73 -7.28
CA SER A 112 -23.13 11.04 -7.52
C SER A 112 -22.57 11.69 -6.26
N ASN A 113 -22.83 11.11 -5.08
CA ASN A 113 -22.37 11.66 -3.80
C ASN A 113 -21.20 10.84 -3.24
N PRO A 114 -19.95 11.36 -3.29
CA PRO A 114 -18.79 10.64 -2.76
C PRO A 114 -18.86 10.38 -1.24
N ASP A 115 -19.60 11.19 -0.47
CA ASP A 115 -19.70 11.01 0.99
C ASP A 115 -20.40 9.72 1.37
N THR A 116 -21.34 9.25 0.55
CA THR A 116 -22.04 7.98 0.80
C THR A 116 -21.18 6.74 0.60
N LEU A 117 -20.03 6.89 -0.09
CA LEU A 117 -19.09 5.80 -0.34
C LEU A 117 -18.17 5.56 0.85
N ILE A 118 -17.93 6.60 1.66
CA ILE A 118 -16.98 6.55 2.75
C ILE A 118 -17.50 5.65 3.87
N THR A 119 -16.69 4.68 4.25
CA THR A 119 -16.88 3.84 5.43
C THR A 119 -15.87 4.26 6.48
N VAL A 120 -16.35 4.81 7.58
CA VAL A 120 -15.52 5.21 8.71
C VAL A 120 -15.12 3.98 9.51
N GLY A 121 -13.84 3.85 9.82
CA GLY A 121 -13.37 2.87 10.79
C GLY A 121 -13.43 1.40 10.35
N ALA A 122 -13.48 1.10 9.05
CA ALA A 122 -13.60 -0.27 8.56
C ALA A 122 -12.44 -1.19 9.00
N PHE A 123 -11.23 -0.68 9.02
CA PHE A 123 -10.01 -1.40 9.44
C PHE A 123 -9.43 -0.84 10.74
N HIS A 124 -9.54 0.48 10.95
CA HIS A 124 -9.06 1.18 12.12
C HIS A 124 -9.88 2.44 12.33
N PRO A 125 -10.27 2.81 13.58
CA PRO A 125 -11.17 3.95 13.84
C PRO A 125 -10.77 5.28 13.20
N GLN A 126 -9.49 5.48 12.94
CA GLN A 126 -8.93 6.71 12.36
C GLN A 126 -8.66 6.62 10.85
N VAL A 127 -9.07 5.53 10.17
CA VAL A 127 -8.86 5.34 8.73
C VAL A 127 -10.20 5.19 8.04
N ASP A 128 -10.52 6.14 7.18
CA ASP A 128 -11.67 6.05 6.30
C ASP A 128 -11.39 5.15 5.10
N THR A 129 -12.42 4.52 4.56
CA THR A 129 -12.25 3.58 3.43
C THR A 129 -13.34 3.77 2.38
N ILE A 130 -12.96 3.79 1.10
CA ILE A 130 -13.88 3.60 -0.03
C ILE A 130 -13.59 2.23 -0.64
N PHE A 131 -14.57 1.34 -0.58
CA PHE A 131 -14.49 0.00 -1.18
C PHE A 131 -14.76 0.04 -2.68
N ALA A 132 -14.32 -1.01 -3.41
CA ALA A 132 -14.49 -1.13 -4.86
C ALA A 132 -15.96 -1.08 -5.29
N GLY A 133 -16.90 -1.59 -4.49
CA GLY A 133 -18.31 -1.71 -4.83
C GLY A 133 -18.58 -2.95 -5.69
N ILE A 134 -19.62 -2.93 -6.55
CA ILE A 134 -19.92 -4.06 -7.46
C ILE A 134 -18.83 -4.22 -8.53
N ILE A 135 -18.57 -5.45 -8.98
CA ILE A 135 -17.64 -5.71 -10.09
C ILE A 135 -18.27 -5.20 -11.39
N PRO A 136 -17.69 -4.19 -12.04
CA PRO A 136 -18.20 -3.69 -13.29
C PRO A 136 -17.69 -4.55 -14.48
N PRO A 137 -18.39 -4.53 -15.62
CA PRO A 137 -17.92 -5.24 -16.82
C PRO A 137 -16.69 -4.55 -17.48
N ASN A 138 -16.45 -3.29 -17.19
CA ASN A 138 -15.43 -2.43 -17.82
C ASN A 138 -14.59 -1.66 -16.79
N PRO A 139 -13.79 -2.33 -15.94
CA PRO A 139 -13.03 -1.68 -14.86
C PRO A 139 -12.06 -0.61 -15.34
N ALA A 140 -11.31 -0.89 -16.42
CA ALA A 140 -10.30 0.02 -16.96
C ALA A 140 -10.91 1.33 -17.45
N GLU A 141 -12.02 1.27 -18.18
CA GLU A 141 -12.73 2.44 -18.70
C GLU A 141 -13.29 3.31 -17.56
N LEU A 142 -13.80 2.68 -16.50
CA LEU A 142 -14.26 3.40 -15.32
C LEU A 142 -13.11 4.13 -14.62
N LEU A 143 -11.97 3.49 -14.45
CA LEU A 143 -10.79 4.13 -13.87
C LEU A 143 -10.19 5.22 -14.76
N MET A 144 -10.39 5.17 -16.08
CA MET A 144 -10.00 6.24 -17.02
C MET A 144 -10.93 7.46 -17.00
N ASN A 145 -12.13 7.33 -16.43
CA ASN A 145 -13.13 8.41 -16.43
C ASN A 145 -12.66 9.61 -15.58
N GLU A 146 -12.92 10.82 -16.03
CA GLU A 146 -12.63 12.08 -15.32
C GLU A 146 -13.25 12.14 -13.92
N ARG A 147 -14.33 11.40 -13.66
CA ARG A 147 -14.92 11.29 -12.31
C ARG A 147 -13.94 10.74 -11.28
N PHE A 148 -12.99 9.90 -11.72
CA PHE A 148 -11.94 9.42 -10.81
C PHE A 148 -10.97 10.55 -10.44
N ASP A 149 -10.57 11.38 -11.39
CA ASP A 149 -9.71 12.54 -11.14
C ASP A 149 -10.43 13.54 -10.21
N GLN A 150 -11.72 13.82 -10.48
CA GLN A 150 -12.55 14.69 -9.65
C GLN A 150 -12.68 14.16 -8.21
N LEU A 151 -12.87 12.85 -8.03
CA LEU A 151 -12.91 12.23 -6.70
C LEU A 151 -11.60 12.43 -5.95
N ILE A 152 -10.46 12.15 -6.60
CA ILE A 152 -9.14 12.34 -5.98
C ILE A 152 -8.91 13.79 -5.58
N ASP A 153 -9.28 14.75 -6.45
CA ASP A 153 -9.14 16.18 -6.14
C ASP A 153 -10.05 16.62 -4.98
N GLU A 154 -11.25 16.06 -4.86
CA GLU A 154 -12.14 16.31 -3.74
C GLU A 154 -11.59 15.72 -2.44
N LEU A 155 -11.06 14.50 -2.47
CA LEU A 155 -10.46 13.85 -1.32
C LEU A 155 -9.18 14.57 -0.86
N LYS A 156 -8.37 15.15 -1.78
CA LYS A 156 -7.21 15.97 -1.45
C LYS A 156 -7.54 17.19 -0.59
N LYS A 157 -8.76 17.72 -0.64
CA LYS A 157 -9.20 18.84 0.21
C LYS A 157 -9.44 18.43 1.65
N ARG A 158 -9.68 17.13 1.91
CA ARG A 158 -10.17 16.59 3.19
C ARG A 158 -9.14 15.75 3.92
N TYR A 159 -8.27 15.04 3.18
CA TYR A 159 -7.32 14.08 3.70
C TYR A 159 -5.87 14.51 3.44
N ASP A 160 -5.00 14.22 4.39
CA ASP A 160 -3.56 14.42 4.23
C ASP A 160 -2.96 13.37 3.29
N TYR A 161 -3.47 12.12 3.38
CA TYR A 161 -3.04 11.00 2.55
C TYR A 161 -4.23 10.24 1.95
N ILE A 162 -4.12 9.93 0.67
CA ILE A 162 -5.01 9.08 -0.10
C ILE A 162 -4.21 7.86 -0.51
N ILE A 163 -4.58 6.69 -0.01
CA ILE A 163 -3.90 5.42 -0.29
C ILE A 163 -4.73 4.63 -1.28
N LEU A 164 -4.15 4.28 -2.41
CA LEU A 164 -4.78 3.51 -3.48
C LEU A 164 -4.23 2.08 -3.44
N ASP A 165 -5.04 1.12 -2.96
CA ASP A 165 -4.71 -0.30 -3.08
C ASP A 165 -5.13 -0.79 -4.46
N ASN A 166 -4.15 -1.11 -5.31
CA ASN A 166 -4.38 -1.36 -6.72
C ASN A 166 -4.02 -2.80 -7.12
N VAL A 167 -4.35 -3.16 -8.34
CA VAL A 167 -4.04 -4.43 -8.98
C VAL A 167 -2.53 -4.60 -9.22
N PRO A 168 -2.05 -5.85 -9.42
CA PRO A 168 -0.66 -6.08 -9.84
C PRO A 168 -0.37 -5.44 -11.21
N ALA A 169 0.77 -4.76 -11.33
CA ALA A 169 1.16 -3.94 -12.48
C ALA A 169 1.38 -4.72 -13.78
N LEU A 170 1.78 -5.99 -13.70
CA LEU A 170 2.05 -6.81 -14.88
C LEU A 170 0.85 -7.65 -15.34
N VAL A 171 -0.26 -7.61 -14.61
CA VAL A 171 -1.43 -8.46 -14.91
C VAL A 171 -2.45 -7.74 -15.79
N VAL A 172 -2.71 -6.46 -15.49
CA VAL A 172 -3.71 -5.64 -16.19
C VAL A 172 -3.28 -4.18 -16.29
N ALA A 173 -3.87 -3.44 -17.23
CA ALA A 173 -3.53 -2.03 -17.48
C ALA A 173 -3.97 -1.07 -16.35
N ASP A 174 -4.84 -1.50 -15.46
CA ASP A 174 -5.49 -0.66 -14.45
C ASP A 174 -4.46 0.08 -13.57
N ALA A 175 -3.34 -0.57 -13.21
CA ALA A 175 -2.29 0.07 -12.42
C ALA A 175 -1.67 1.27 -13.15
N ALA A 176 -1.41 1.15 -14.45
CA ALA A 176 -0.89 2.24 -15.25
C ALA A 176 -1.92 3.38 -15.41
N ILE A 177 -3.20 3.04 -15.51
CA ILE A 177 -4.29 4.01 -15.59
C ILE A 177 -4.39 4.82 -14.29
N VAL A 178 -4.38 4.16 -13.14
CA VAL A 178 -4.45 4.78 -11.82
C VAL A 178 -3.22 5.65 -11.52
N SER A 179 -2.06 5.29 -12.08
CA SER A 179 -0.80 6.03 -11.91
C SER A 179 -0.89 7.51 -12.32
N ARG A 180 -1.82 7.91 -13.20
CA ARG A 180 -1.97 9.31 -13.63
C ARG A 180 -2.31 10.27 -12.49
N VAL A 181 -3.11 9.81 -11.50
CA VAL A 181 -3.53 10.61 -10.33
C VAL A 181 -2.60 10.47 -9.13
N THR A 182 -1.56 9.65 -9.25
CA THR A 182 -0.66 9.25 -8.17
C THR A 182 0.52 10.22 -8.06
N ASP A 183 0.96 10.49 -6.84
CA ASP A 183 2.17 11.27 -6.57
C ASP A 183 3.38 10.37 -6.35
N LEU A 184 3.19 9.20 -5.72
CA LEU A 184 4.22 8.21 -5.42
C LEU A 184 3.69 6.80 -5.63
N THR A 185 4.45 5.96 -6.32
CA THR A 185 4.13 4.54 -6.51
C THR A 185 5.01 3.68 -5.61
N ILE A 186 4.38 2.96 -4.70
CA ILE A 186 5.00 1.98 -3.80
C ILE A 186 4.81 0.59 -4.43
N TYR A 187 5.90 0.04 -4.91
CA TYR A 187 5.93 -1.28 -5.53
C TYR A 187 6.29 -2.32 -4.48
N VAL A 188 5.34 -3.17 -4.13
CA VAL A 188 5.52 -4.20 -3.10
C VAL A 188 6.09 -5.46 -3.74
N ILE A 189 7.19 -5.95 -3.20
CA ILE A 189 7.84 -7.21 -3.58
C ILE A 189 7.88 -8.11 -2.35
N ARG A 190 7.38 -9.35 -2.49
CA ARG A 190 7.47 -10.33 -1.41
C ARG A 190 8.78 -11.11 -1.52
N ASP A 191 9.60 -11.09 -0.44
CA ASP A 191 10.89 -11.80 -0.38
C ASP A 191 10.66 -13.30 -0.55
N GLY A 192 11.50 -13.93 -1.39
CA GLY A 192 11.41 -15.36 -1.68
C GLY A 192 10.25 -15.82 -2.59
N VAL A 193 9.35 -14.90 -3.00
CA VAL A 193 8.19 -15.22 -3.86
C VAL A 193 8.38 -14.70 -5.28
N LEU A 194 8.86 -13.46 -5.42
CA LEU A 194 9.10 -12.89 -6.75
C LEU A 194 10.21 -13.64 -7.49
N ASP A 195 9.89 -14.16 -8.68
CA ASP A 195 10.90 -14.72 -9.58
C ASP A 195 11.81 -13.62 -10.11
N ARG A 196 13.14 -13.81 -10.00
CA ARG A 196 14.15 -12.84 -10.44
C ARG A 196 14.04 -12.48 -11.92
N ARG A 197 13.42 -13.32 -12.74
CA ARG A 197 13.15 -13.06 -14.15
C ARG A 197 12.26 -11.84 -14.41
N TYR A 198 11.50 -11.39 -13.41
CA TYR A 198 10.69 -10.16 -13.49
C TYR A 198 11.49 -8.88 -13.19
N LEU A 199 12.68 -8.95 -12.59
CA LEU A 199 13.47 -7.75 -12.23
C LEU A 199 13.79 -6.86 -13.43
N PRO A 200 14.17 -7.38 -14.62
CA PRO A 200 14.37 -6.52 -15.79
C PRO A 200 13.11 -5.78 -16.23
N GLU A 201 11.94 -6.39 -16.07
CA GLU A 201 10.67 -5.72 -16.41
C GLU A 201 10.34 -4.61 -15.42
N LEU A 202 10.62 -4.80 -14.13
CA LEU A 202 10.47 -3.74 -13.12
C LEU A 202 11.39 -2.55 -13.44
N GLU A 203 12.64 -2.83 -13.79
CA GLU A 203 13.58 -1.79 -14.17
C GLU A 203 13.10 -1.04 -15.41
N ARG A 204 12.56 -1.74 -16.41
CA ARG A 204 11.96 -1.13 -17.60
C ARG A 204 10.79 -0.22 -17.23
N LEU A 205 9.86 -0.67 -16.39
CA LEU A 205 8.71 0.15 -15.93
C LEU A 205 9.18 1.45 -15.28
N HIS A 206 10.27 1.39 -14.52
CA HIS A 206 10.86 2.55 -13.85
C HIS A 206 11.53 3.49 -14.86
N GLN A 207 12.37 2.96 -15.77
CA GLN A 207 13.09 3.75 -16.79
C GLN A 207 12.13 4.43 -17.77
N ASP A 208 11.07 3.73 -18.17
CA ASP A 208 10.01 4.26 -19.04
C ASP A 208 9.15 5.34 -18.34
N GLY A 209 9.36 5.59 -17.06
CA GLY A 209 8.58 6.55 -16.29
C GLY A 209 7.09 6.18 -16.19
N LYS A 210 6.75 4.89 -16.35
CA LYS A 210 5.36 4.43 -16.40
C LYS A 210 4.61 4.64 -15.07
N PHE A 211 5.37 4.64 -13.97
CA PHE A 211 4.87 4.94 -12.63
C PHE A 211 5.65 6.12 -12.04
N LYS A 212 4.89 7.11 -11.53
CA LYS A 212 5.51 8.31 -10.92
C LYS A 212 6.26 7.96 -9.63
N ASN A 213 7.48 8.47 -9.50
CA ASN A 213 8.28 8.40 -8.28
C ASN A 213 8.32 6.97 -7.69
N MET A 214 8.57 5.96 -8.54
CA MET A 214 8.50 4.55 -8.15
C MET A 214 9.56 4.20 -7.11
N CYS A 215 9.14 3.58 -6.02
CA CYS A 215 10.00 3.02 -4.98
C CYS A 215 9.54 1.60 -4.60
N ILE A 216 10.42 0.83 -3.96
CA ILE A 216 10.17 -0.57 -3.57
C ILE A 216 10.02 -0.67 -2.05
N VAL A 217 9.03 -1.46 -1.62
CA VAL A 217 8.93 -2.02 -0.28
C VAL A 217 9.10 -3.53 -0.36
N LEU A 218 10.09 -4.07 0.36
CA LEU A 218 10.26 -5.51 0.53
C LEU A 218 9.33 -5.98 1.65
N ASN A 219 8.44 -6.90 1.32
CA ASN A 219 7.49 -7.48 2.26
C ASN A 219 7.90 -8.92 2.59
N ASP A 220 7.56 -9.40 3.79
CA ASP A 220 7.84 -10.76 4.27
C ASP A 220 9.34 -11.10 4.30
N SER A 221 10.15 -10.12 4.64
CA SER A 221 11.61 -10.23 4.58
C SER A 221 12.16 -11.19 5.65
N GLN A 222 13.01 -12.11 5.21
CA GLN A 222 13.66 -13.15 6.03
C GLN A 222 15.02 -12.69 6.57
N VAL A 223 15.16 -11.44 7.03
CA VAL A 223 16.44 -10.83 7.45
C VAL A 223 17.18 -11.65 8.50
N GLU A 224 16.49 -12.39 9.38
CA GLU A 224 17.14 -13.22 10.41
C GLU A 224 17.89 -14.43 9.87
N LYS A 225 17.53 -14.94 8.70
CA LYS A 225 18.24 -16.09 8.09
C LYS A 225 19.55 -15.69 7.41
N LYS A 226 19.80 -14.38 7.20
CA LYS A 226 20.99 -13.88 6.48
C LYS A 226 22.19 -13.57 7.38
N LYS A 227 22.14 -13.83 8.70
CA LYS A 227 23.26 -13.56 9.62
C LYS A 227 24.50 -14.46 9.42
N TYR A 228 24.44 -15.44 8.53
CA TYR A 228 25.57 -16.29 8.16
C TYR A 228 25.70 -16.41 6.63
N GLY A 229 26.30 -15.40 6.01
CA GLY A 229 26.66 -15.46 4.60
C GLY A 229 27.15 -14.11 4.08
N TYR A 230 28.45 -13.98 3.98
CA TYR A 230 29.29 -13.00 3.30
C TYR A 230 28.57 -11.78 2.68
N GLY A 231 28.88 -10.62 3.27
CA GLY A 231 28.47 -9.33 2.73
C GLY A 231 29.21 -8.96 1.44
N TYR A 232 28.49 -8.40 0.53
CA TYR A 232 28.90 -7.37 -0.41
C TYR A 232 27.65 -6.58 -0.81
N GLY A 233 27.59 -5.34 -0.39
CA GLY A 233 26.53 -4.41 -0.77
C GLY A 233 26.82 -3.03 -0.20
N GLN A 234 27.61 -2.22 -0.91
CA GLN A 234 27.62 -0.78 -0.72
C GLN A 234 26.25 -0.26 -1.19
N GLY A 235 25.39 0.05 -0.27
CA GLY A 235 24.17 0.80 -0.50
C GLY A 235 24.03 1.80 0.64
N TYR A 236 23.80 3.04 0.33
CA TYR A 236 23.59 4.13 1.26
C TYR A 236 22.46 3.79 2.25
N GLY A 237 22.81 3.20 3.38
CA GLY A 237 21.94 2.96 4.49
C GLY A 237 22.64 3.47 5.72
N TYR A 238 22.06 4.41 6.44
CA TYR A 238 22.52 4.81 7.75
C TYR A 238 22.48 3.59 8.66
N GLY A 239 23.64 3.00 8.90
CA GLY A 239 23.80 1.89 9.81
C GLY A 239 23.55 2.37 11.24
N TYR A 240 22.43 1.98 11.81
CA TYR A 240 22.28 1.99 13.26
C TYR A 240 22.89 0.71 13.79
N GLY A 241 24.03 0.90 14.47
CA GLY A 241 24.74 -0.14 15.18
C GLY A 241 23.86 -0.81 16.23
N HIS A 242 24.24 -2.05 16.55
CA HIS A 242 23.65 -2.87 17.60
C HIS A 242 23.27 -2.07 18.85
N VAL A 243 21.98 -1.92 19.10
CA VAL A 243 21.46 -1.57 20.41
C VAL A 243 20.80 -2.81 20.99
N ASN A 244 21.59 -3.64 21.64
CA ASN A 244 21.08 -4.64 22.57
C ASN A 244 20.46 -3.87 23.75
N GLY A 245 19.16 -4.00 23.97
CA GLY A 245 18.54 -3.57 25.20
C GLY A 245 17.24 -2.77 25.14
N TYR A 246 16.68 -2.49 23.97
CA TYR A 246 15.44 -1.69 23.89
C TYR A 246 14.15 -2.50 23.69
N TYR A 247 14.23 -3.81 23.54
CA TYR A 247 13.02 -4.64 23.38
C TYR A 247 12.95 -5.65 24.51
N SER A 248 11.96 -5.51 25.38
CA SER A 248 11.60 -6.56 26.35
C SER A 248 10.82 -7.64 25.63
N GLU A 249 11.45 -8.80 25.41
CA GLU A 249 10.71 -10.04 25.14
C GLU A 249 9.88 -10.35 26.38
N LYS A 250 8.57 -10.27 26.26
CA LYS A 250 7.64 -10.95 27.16
C LYS A 250 7.14 -12.19 26.45
N GLU A 251 7.44 -13.32 27.08
CA GLU A 251 6.91 -14.64 26.78
C GLU A 251 5.38 -14.67 26.72
#